data_d0ac04ab35e2deac6e2546aab1846f18
#
_entry.id   d0ac04ab35e2deac6e2546aab1846f18
#
_cell.length_a   1.000
_cell.length_b   1.000
_cell.length_c   1.000
_cell.angle_alpha   90.00
_cell.angle_beta   90.00
_cell.angle_gamma   90.00
#
_symmetry.space_group_name_H-M   'P 1'
#
loop_
_entity.id
_entity.type
_entity.pdbx_description
1 polymer ?
#
loop_
_entity_poly.entity_id
_entity_poly.type
_entity_poly.pdbx_seq_one_letter_code
_entity_poly.pdbx_strand_id
1 'polypeptide(L)'
;MTNTNKNEKSPKITNMVMVMLLLTIPLSGCVGDTENDRELVIVTYDVYALTDEVIEEFENETGISVTILKLNDAGSILDYLIQHQGREDVDLAIGMDNNFLGTAIEFDLLAESDVNQVGIRNDALGPYSGPLATPFDMGYVCLNYDTDQVDGENLTVPTSLWNLTEEEWRGKVALPSPVTSSPGRAFMLATLDYFDWEDDNDEFSSWWTAMKDNDVIITSGWSEAYETHYTGGYGEWTEGYIGDAHITVSYCHSPGVESWYNENWTKSASLDLPKTSFLQVEYAAAVNGGNIEAASEFINYLISPEVNSLMPTENLMYSVLEGQDLPEENGYLLNSVIPKQPSQISMNDISENIESWLEEWNSAMTSGE
;
A
#
# COMPACT_ATOMS: atom_id res chain seq x y z
N MET A 1 -26.67 -61.34 -40.56
CA MET A 1 -28.02 -61.46 -41.12
C MET A 1 -28.48 -60.06 -41.48
N THR A 2 -28.46 -59.85 -42.75
CA THR A 2 -29.45 -59.30 -43.67
C THR A 2 -29.75 -57.82 -43.43
N ASN A 3 -29.26 -56.99 -44.28
CA ASN A 3 -29.63 -56.70 -45.69
C ASN A 3 -30.62 -55.53 -45.82
N THR A 4 -30.21 -54.53 -46.50
CA THR A 4 -30.63 -53.90 -47.76
C THR A 4 -31.74 -52.87 -47.62
N ASN A 5 -31.85 -51.78 -48.34
CA ASN A 5 -31.37 -51.32 -49.61
C ASN A 5 -31.83 -49.86 -49.83
N LYS A 6 -30.95 -49.03 -50.48
CA LYS A 6 -31.20 -48.09 -51.57
C LYS A 6 -32.60 -47.51 -51.82
N ASN A 7 -32.68 -46.18 -51.95
CA ASN A 7 -32.93 -45.64 -53.33
C ASN A 7 -32.69 -44.10 -53.37
N GLU A 8 -31.87 -43.74 -54.33
CA GLU A 8 -31.70 -42.42 -54.96
C GLU A 8 -32.96 -41.91 -55.67
N LYS A 9 -33.17 -40.62 -55.62
CA LYS A 9 -33.72 -39.84 -56.77
C LYS A 9 -33.39 -38.34 -56.62
N SER A 10 -32.50 -37.82 -57.45
CA SER A 10 -32.43 -36.45 -57.96
C SER A 10 -33.20 -36.46 -59.31
N PRO A 11 -33.48 -35.34 -59.97
CA PRO A 11 -33.38 -33.89 -59.73
C PRO A 11 -34.66 -33.12 -60.11
N LYS A 12 -34.68 -31.81 -59.94
CA LYS A 12 -35.17 -30.87 -61.00
C LYS A 12 -34.80 -29.44 -60.65
N ILE A 13 -33.99 -28.84 -61.50
CA ILE A 13 -33.66 -27.42 -61.59
C ILE A 13 -34.90 -26.65 -62.04
N THR A 14 -35.30 -25.62 -61.26
CA THR A 14 -36.24 -24.62 -61.72
C THR A 14 -35.62 -23.26 -61.50
N ASN A 15 -35.24 -22.60 -62.58
CA ASN A 15 -34.76 -21.20 -62.55
C ASN A 15 -35.88 -20.27 -62.07
N MET A 16 -35.55 -19.50 -61.00
CA MET A 16 -36.37 -18.40 -60.58
C MET A 16 -35.49 -17.13 -60.50
N VAL A 17 -35.82 -16.23 -61.43
CA VAL A 17 -35.24 -14.91 -61.59
C VAL A 17 -35.58 -14.11 -60.26
N MET A 18 -34.57 -13.76 -59.47
CA MET A 18 -34.75 -12.95 -58.28
C MET A 18 -34.39 -11.50 -58.61
N VAL A 19 -35.40 -10.67 -58.63
CA VAL A 19 -35.27 -9.22 -58.77
C VAL A 19 -34.55 -8.66 -57.52
N MET A 20 -33.38 -8.08 -57.76
CA MET A 20 -32.54 -7.46 -56.69
C MET A 20 -33.11 -6.07 -56.37
N LEU A 21 -33.87 -5.98 -55.29
CA LEU A 21 -34.29 -4.70 -54.70
C LEU A 21 -33.14 -4.17 -53.83
N LEU A 22 -32.43 -3.15 -54.34
CA LEU A 22 -31.42 -2.39 -53.55
C LEU A 22 -32.16 -1.55 -52.51
N LEU A 23 -32.27 -2.05 -51.30
CA LEU A 23 -32.58 -1.24 -50.09
C LEU A 23 -31.29 -0.58 -49.62
N THR A 24 -31.15 0.71 -49.86
CA THR A 24 -30.14 1.53 -49.17
C THR A 24 -30.56 1.73 -47.73
N ILE A 25 -29.98 0.96 -46.85
CA ILE A 25 -30.06 1.20 -45.38
C ILE A 25 -29.06 2.34 -45.11
N PRO A 26 -29.49 3.46 -44.49
CA PRO A 26 -28.53 4.41 -43.99
C PRO A 26 -27.75 3.73 -42.85
N LEU A 27 -26.43 3.57 -43.00
CA LEU A 27 -25.55 3.30 -41.90
C LEU A 27 -25.58 4.54 -40.98
N SER A 28 -26.47 4.54 -40.00
CA SER A 28 -26.24 5.29 -38.77
C SER A 28 -25.07 4.59 -38.12
N GLY A 29 -23.88 5.17 -38.23
CA GLY A 29 -22.75 4.77 -37.41
C GLY A 29 -23.11 5.03 -35.95
N CYS A 30 -23.45 4.00 -35.21
CA CYS A 30 -23.17 3.99 -33.82
C CYS A 30 -21.65 4.07 -33.73
N VAL A 31 -21.12 5.18 -33.25
CA VAL A 31 -19.81 5.22 -32.61
C VAL A 31 -20.00 4.25 -31.44
N GLY A 32 -19.49 3.05 -31.59
CA GLY A 32 -19.45 2.12 -30.48
C GLY A 32 -18.49 2.71 -29.44
N ASP A 33 -19.01 3.00 -28.28
CA ASP A 33 -18.18 3.04 -27.09
C ASP A 33 -17.44 1.71 -27.09
N THR A 34 -16.12 1.77 -27.10
CA THR A 34 -15.28 0.57 -27.01
C THR A 34 -15.52 -0.02 -25.63
N GLU A 35 -15.70 -1.34 -25.51
CA GLU A 35 -15.90 -2.03 -24.22
C GLU A 35 -14.80 -1.66 -23.18
N ASN A 36 -13.63 -1.21 -23.63
CA ASN A 36 -12.51 -0.75 -22.78
C ASN A 36 -12.79 0.55 -21.98
N ASP A 37 -13.76 1.39 -22.42
CA ASP A 37 -14.03 2.67 -21.74
C ASP A 37 -14.82 2.51 -20.42
N ARG A 38 -15.21 1.28 -20.06
CA ARG A 38 -16.04 0.96 -18.90
C ARG A 38 -15.38 -0.03 -17.92
N GLU A 39 -14.11 -0.28 -18.06
CA GLU A 39 -13.34 -1.13 -17.15
C GLU A 39 -12.19 -0.34 -16.52
N LEU A 40 -11.94 -0.57 -15.25
CA LEU A 40 -10.83 -0.01 -14.49
C LEU A 40 -10.06 -1.14 -13.81
N VAL A 41 -8.82 -1.34 -14.21
CA VAL A 41 -7.91 -2.32 -13.59
C VAL A 41 -7.00 -1.63 -12.60
N ILE A 42 -7.16 -1.96 -11.33
CA ILE A 42 -6.40 -1.39 -10.20
C ILE A 42 -5.35 -2.38 -9.74
N VAL A 43 -4.10 -1.95 -9.59
CA VAL A 43 -3.07 -2.68 -8.86
C VAL A 43 -2.89 -2.05 -7.47
N THR A 44 -2.86 -2.89 -6.42
CA THR A 44 -2.72 -2.45 -5.03
C THR A 44 -2.01 -3.49 -4.16
N TYR A 45 -1.81 -3.21 -2.88
CA TYR A 45 -1.19 -4.12 -1.91
C TYR A 45 -2.21 -5.12 -1.31
N ASP A 46 -1.72 -6.16 -0.63
CA ASP A 46 -2.52 -7.32 -0.18
C ASP A 46 -3.56 -6.96 0.90
N VAL A 47 -3.20 -6.09 1.83
CA VAL A 47 -4.07 -5.65 2.94
C VAL A 47 -4.96 -4.45 2.61
N TYR A 48 -4.97 -3.99 1.34
CA TYR A 48 -5.90 -2.94 0.93
C TYR A 48 -7.35 -3.38 1.22
N ALA A 49 -8.05 -2.62 2.05
CA ALA A 49 -9.24 -3.07 2.74
C ALA A 49 -10.51 -2.25 2.47
N LEU A 50 -10.55 -1.42 1.42
CA LEU A 50 -11.83 -0.81 1.02
C LEU A 50 -12.84 -1.92 0.72
N THR A 51 -14.01 -1.79 1.33
CA THR A 51 -15.05 -2.83 1.29
C THR A 51 -15.60 -3.03 -0.13
N ASP A 52 -16.08 -4.25 -0.39
CA ASP A 52 -16.77 -4.55 -1.64
C ASP A 52 -17.95 -3.60 -1.88
N GLU A 53 -18.61 -3.12 -0.80
CA GLU A 53 -19.72 -2.18 -0.86
C GLU A 53 -19.30 -0.82 -1.44
N VAL A 54 -18.12 -0.30 -1.07
CA VAL A 54 -17.56 0.95 -1.62
C VAL A 54 -17.26 0.80 -3.12
N ILE A 55 -16.72 -0.34 -3.52
CA ILE A 55 -16.45 -0.62 -4.93
C ILE A 55 -17.76 -0.78 -5.72
N GLU A 56 -18.72 -1.56 -5.19
CA GLU A 56 -20.04 -1.74 -5.82
C GLU A 56 -20.81 -0.41 -5.96
N GLU A 57 -20.68 0.51 -5.00
CA GLU A 57 -21.30 1.85 -5.09
C GLU A 57 -20.70 2.64 -6.25
N PHE A 58 -19.37 2.67 -6.38
CA PHE A 58 -18.68 3.30 -7.51
C PHE A 58 -19.14 2.71 -8.86
N GLU A 59 -19.17 1.38 -8.98
CA GLU A 59 -19.61 0.69 -10.20
C GLU A 59 -21.08 1.02 -10.56
N ASN A 60 -21.96 1.10 -9.54
CA ASN A 60 -23.37 1.46 -9.74
C ASN A 60 -23.56 2.91 -10.16
N GLU A 61 -22.76 3.83 -9.63
CA GLU A 61 -22.88 5.27 -9.94
C GLU A 61 -22.30 5.61 -11.32
N THR A 62 -21.17 4.99 -11.68
CA THR A 62 -20.41 5.35 -12.90
C THR A 62 -20.68 4.42 -14.07
N GLY A 63 -21.05 3.16 -13.80
CA GLY A 63 -21.13 2.09 -14.78
C GLY A 63 -19.75 1.58 -15.23
N ILE A 64 -18.67 1.94 -14.52
CA ILE A 64 -17.31 1.44 -14.72
C ILE A 64 -17.15 0.19 -13.86
N SER A 65 -16.79 -0.94 -14.46
CA SER A 65 -16.48 -2.16 -13.68
C SER A 65 -15.04 -2.12 -13.18
N VAL A 66 -14.83 -2.55 -11.92
CA VAL A 66 -13.52 -2.50 -11.25
C VAL A 66 -12.94 -3.90 -11.11
N THR A 67 -11.70 -4.07 -11.55
CA THR A 67 -10.91 -5.28 -11.31
C THR A 67 -9.70 -4.93 -10.45
N ILE A 68 -9.55 -5.59 -9.29
CA ILE A 68 -8.45 -5.33 -8.36
C ILE A 68 -7.43 -6.46 -8.41
N LEU A 69 -6.17 -6.12 -8.70
CA LEU A 69 -5.01 -6.99 -8.61
C LEU A 69 -4.24 -6.67 -7.34
N LYS A 70 -4.30 -7.56 -6.35
CA LYS A 70 -3.56 -7.43 -5.09
C LYS A 70 -2.15 -8.04 -5.22
N LEU A 71 -1.15 -7.25 -4.85
CA LEU A 71 0.26 -7.64 -4.74
C LEU A 71 0.65 -7.64 -3.26
N ASN A 72 1.92 -7.96 -2.96
CA ASN A 72 2.35 -8.12 -1.58
C ASN A 72 2.43 -6.79 -0.81
N ASP A 73 3.18 -5.81 -1.35
CA ASP A 73 3.46 -4.52 -0.68
C ASP A 73 3.76 -3.46 -1.76
N ALA A 74 3.92 -2.19 -1.39
CA ALA A 74 4.17 -1.06 -2.31
C ALA A 74 5.38 -1.26 -3.22
N GLY A 75 6.46 -1.87 -2.73
CA GLY A 75 7.61 -2.25 -3.55
C GLY A 75 7.23 -3.21 -4.68
N SER A 76 6.33 -4.15 -4.42
CA SER A 76 5.82 -5.07 -5.44
C SER A 76 4.95 -4.36 -6.48
N ILE A 77 4.22 -3.30 -6.10
CA ILE A 77 3.46 -2.46 -7.04
C ILE A 77 4.43 -1.77 -8.00
N LEU A 78 5.46 -1.12 -7.48
CA LEU A 78 6.48 -0.45 -8.30
C LEU A 78 7.15 -1.43 -9.27
N ASP A 79 7.60 -2.59 -8.78
CA ASP A 79 8.22 -3.63 -9.60
C ASP A 79 7.29 -4.13 -10.70
N TYR A 80 6.00 -4.32 -10.39
CA TYR A 80 5.00 -4.70 -11.35
C TYR A 80 4.85 -3.66 -12.45
N LEU A 81 4.72 -2.38 -12.11
CA LEU A 81 4.60 -1.30 -13.09
C LEU A 81 5.84 -1.20 -13.99
N ILE A 82 7.05 -1.35 -13.44
CA ILE A 82 8.31 -1.36 -14.23
C ILE A 82 8.30 -2.52 -15.24
N GLN A 83 7.92 -3.73 -14.81
CA GLN A 83 7.90 -4.92 -15.67
C GLN A 83 6.79 -4.86 -16.73
N HIS A 84 5.73 -4.09 -16.49
CA HIS A 84 4.57 -3.95 -17.36
C HIS A 84 4.55 -2.62 -18.13
N GLN A 85 5.60 -1.80 -18.04
CA GLN A 85 5.69 -0.51 -18.72
C GLN A 85 5.41 -0.64 -20.23
N GLY A 86 4.50 0.23 -20.72
CA GLY A 86 4.07 0.23 -22.13
C GLY A 86 3.05 -0.84 -22.48
N ARG A 87 2.47 -1.53 -21.48
CA ARG A 87 1.27 -2.36 -21.62
C ARG A 87 0.04 -1.57 -21.17
N GLU A 88 -1.10 -1.91 -21.74
CA GLU A 88 -2.40 -1.31 -21.40
C GLU A 88 -3.21 -2.33 -20.56
N ASP A 89 -2.59 -2.89 -19.52
CA ASP A 89 -3.18 -3.94 -18.66
C ASP A 89 -3.44 -3.49 -17.21
N VAL A 90 -3.08 -2.24 -16.87
CA VAL A 90 -3.38 -1.58 -15.59
C VAL A 90 -3.65 -0.10 -15.82
N ASP A 91 -4.67 0.42 -15.17
CA ASP A 91 -5.15 1.79 -15.32
C ASP A 91 -4.79 2.66 -14.11
N LEU A 92 -4.79 2.08 -12.91
CA LEU A 92 -4.65 2.78 -11.64
C LEU A 92 -3.75 1.98 -10.68
N ALA A 93 -2.79 2.65 -10.08
CA ALA A 93 -2.01 2.12 -8.97
C ALA A 93 -2.45 2.81 -7.66
N ILE A 94 -2.72 2.02 -6.61
CA ILE A 94 -3.10 2.51 -5.28
C ILE A 94 -2.13 1.93 -4.25
N GLY A 95 -1.57 2.78 -3.37
CA GLY A 95 -0.75 2.37 -2.25
C GLY A 95 0.75 2.44 -2.48
N MET A 96 1.20 3.06 -3.58
CA MET A 96 2.59 3.55 -3.60
C MET A 96 2.67 4.79 -2.72
N ASP A 97 3.64 4.81 -1.83
CA ASP A 97 3.82 5.91 -0.91
C ASP A 97 4.99 6.85 -1.31
N ASN A 98 5.22 7.87 -0.50
CA ASN A 98 6.31 8.82 -0.70
C ASN A 98 7.72 8.18 -0.69
N ASN A 99 7.86 6.91 -0.30
CA ASN A 99 9.14 6.19 -0.36
C ASN A 99 9.40 5.59 -1.75
N PHE A 100 8.37 5.34 -2.55
CA PHE A 100 8.44 4.70 -3.86
C PHE A 100 8.00 5.62 -5.01
N LEU A 101 7.18 6.63 -4.73
CA LEU A 101 6.60 7.51 -5.73
C LEU A 101 7.67 8.22 -6.59
N GLY A 102 8.77 8.66 -5.97
CA GLY A 102 9.87 9.31 -6.69
C GLY A 102 10.43 8.45 -7.82
N THR A 103 10.66 7.16 -7.54
CA THR A 103 11.12 6.19 -8.54
C THR A 103 10.07 5.98 -9.64
N ALA A 104 8.79 5.87 -9.30
CA ALA A 104 7.73 5.71 -10.29
C ALA A 104 7.64 6.92 -11.25
N ILE A 105 7.86 8.12 -10.74
CA ILE A 105 7.92 9.36 -11.54
C ILE A 105 9.17 9.37 -12.45
N GLU A 106 10.33 9.01 -11.93
CA GLU A 106 11.58 8.97 -12.68
C GLU A 106 11.52 7.99 -13.87
N PHE A 107 10.86 6.84 -13.67
CA PHE A 107 10.67 5.84 -14.73
C PHE A 107 9.51 6.14 -15.68
N ASP A 108 8.83 7.30 -15.56
CA ASP A 108 7.69 7.69 -16.41
C ASP A 108 6.55 6.64 -16.41
N LEU A 109 6.24 6.09 -15.23
CA LEU A 109 5.21 5.05 -15.08
C LEU A 109 3.81 5.64 -14.91
N LEU A 110 3.70 6.92 -14.54
CA LEU A 110 2.46 7.57 -14.12
C LEU A 110 2.01 8.62 -15.14
N ALA A 111 0.70 8.81 -15.24
CA ALA A 111 0.07 9.81 -16.08
C ALA A 111 -0.58 10.93 -15.25
N GLU A 112 -0.65 12.15 -15.81
CA GLU A 112 -1.41 13.24 -15.21
C GLU A 112 -2.90 12.87 -15.17
N SER A 113 -3.53 13.03 -14.01
CA SER A 113 -4.96 12.79 -13.77
C SER A 113 -5.72 14.08 -13.46
N ASP A 114 -6.99 14.15 -13.88
CA ASP A 114 -7.88 15.30 -13.59
C ASP A 114 -8.56 15.09 -12.23
N VAL A 115 -7.83 15.39 -11.15
CA VAL A 115 -8.26 15.19 -9.78
C VAL A 115 -8.30 16.52 -9.03
N ASN A 116 -9.41 16.77 -8.34
CA ASN A 116 -9.57 17.94 -7.51
C ASN A 116 -9.02 17.71 -6.10
N GLN A 117 -7.80 18.16 -5.83
CA GLN A 117 -7.13 18.03 -4.54
C GLN A 117 -7.55 19.08 -3.47
N VAL A 118 -8.60 19.86 -3.72
CA VAL A 118 -9.11 20.85 -2.75
C VAL A 118 -9.69 20.15 -1.52
N GLY A 119 -9.22 20.54 -0.35
CA GLY A 119 -9.62 19.95 0.93
C GLY A 119 -8.64 18.90 1.45
N ILE A 120 -7.64 18.50 0.67
CA ILE A 120 -6.55 17.65 1.15
C ILE A 120 -5.68 18.49 2.10
N ARG A 121 -5.34 17.92 3.24
CA ARG A 121 -4.54 18.56 4.29
C ARG A 121 -3.08 18.76 3.88
N ASN A 122 -2.47 19.81 4.44
CA ASN A 122 -1.13 20.25 4.02
C ASN A 122 -0.02 19.22 4.32
N ASP A 123 -0.16 18.43 5.38
CA ASP A 123 0.81 17.38 5.70
C ASP A 123 0.77 16.21 4.70
N ALA A 124 -0.41 15.85 4.18
CA ALA A 124 -0.55 14.87 3.11
C ALA A 124 0.01 15.40 1.77
N LEU A 125 -0.17 16.68 1.48
CA LEU A 125 0.38 17.34 0.27
C LEU A 125 1.88 17.66 0.39
N GLY A 126 2.44 17.63 1.61
CA GLY A 126 3.83 18.03 1.87
C GLY A 126 4.87 17.26 1.08
N PRO A 127 4.84 15.92 1.05
CA PRO A 127 5.79 15.13 0.28
C PRO A 127 5.64 15.31 -1.23
N TYR A 128 4.41 15.28 -1.75
CA TYR A 128 4.10 15.47 -3.16
C TYR A 128 2.71 16.06 -3.38
N SER A 129 2.61 17.07 -4.26
CA SER A 129 1.37 17.76 -4.60
C SER A 129 1.20 18.01 -6.11
N GLY A 130 1.88 17.23 -6.95
CA GLY A 130 1.80 17.32 -8.41
C GLY A 130 0.62 16.54 -9.00
N PRO A 131 0.42 16.59 -10.34
CA PRO A 131 -0.74 15.99 -11.00
C PRO A 131 -0.59 14.48 -11.28
N LEU A 132 0.60 13.87 -11.04
CA LEU A 132 0.86 12.46 -11.35
C LEU A 132 0.34 11.51 -10.28
N ALA A 133 0.10 11.99 -9.07
CA ALA A 133 -0.37 11.17 -7.97
C ALA A 133 -1.17 12.02 -6.97
N THR A 134 -2.18 11.43 -6.35
CA THR A 134 -3.05 12.08 -5.38
C THR A 134 -2.98 11.33 -4.05
N PRO A 135 -2.67 12.02 -2.93
CA PRO A 135 -2.76 11.41 -1.61
C PRO A 135 -4.17 10.90 -1.33
N PHE A 136 -4.32 9.69 -0.80
CA PHE A 136 -5.65 9.17 -0.43
C PHE A 136 -5.74 8.73 1.03
N ASP A 137 -4.62 8.32 1.61
CA ASP A 137 -4.47 8.08 3.04
C ASP A 137 -3.06 8.41 3.52
N MET A 138 -2.85 8.38 4.83
CA MET A 138 -1.56 8.66 5.44
C MET A 138 -1.47 8.05 6.83
N GLY A 139 -0.24 7.89 7.33
CA GLY A 139 0.02 7.45 8.70
C GLY A 139 1.46 7.68 9.10
N TYR A 140 1.74 7.62 10.40
CA TYR A 140 3.11 7.62 10.89
C TYR A 140 3.55 6.18 11.16
N VAL A 141 4.64 5.76 10.53
CA VAL A 141 5.28 4.48 10.86
C VAL A 141 6.04 4.61 12.17
N CYS A 142 5.85 3.64 13.07
CA CYS A 142 6.44 3.58 14.41
C CYS A 142 6.92 2.17 14.75
N LEU A 143 7.73 2.08 15.81
CA LEU A 143 7.89 0.83 16.56
C LEU A 143 6.71 0.66 17.51
N ASN A 144 6.05 -0.50 17.46
CA ASN A 144 5.01 -0.91 18.39
C ASN A 144 5.53 -2.03 19.30
N TYR A 145 5.10 -2.05 20.57
CA TYR A 145 5.52 -3.05 21.53
C TYR A 145 4.34 -3.65 22.31
N ASP A 146 4.48 -4.92 22.68
CA ASP A 146 3.51 -5.66 23.51
C ASP A 146 3.67 -5.26 24.99
N THR A 147 2.65 -4.60 25.54
CA THR A 147 2.66 -4.09 26.92
C THR A 147 2.62 -5.17 27.99
N ASP A 148 2.23 -6.41 27.64
CA ASP A 148 2.29 -7.56 28.55
C ASP A 148 3.70 -8.13 28.66
N GLN A 149 4.54 -7.93 27.65
CA GLN A 149 5.93 -8.40 27.62
C GLN A 149 6.92 -7.28 27.97
N VAL A 150 6.62 -6.05 27.55
CA VAL A 150 7.46 -4.86 27.73
C VAL A 150 6.82 -3.96 28.81
N ASP A 151 6.85 -4.42 30.03
CA ASP A 151 6.15 -3.84 31.19
C ASP A 151 7.08 -3.12 32.19
N GLY A 152 8.39 -3.17 31.92
CA GLY A 152 9.44 -2.64 32.79
C GLY A 152 9.90 -3.62 33.90
N GLU A 153 9.25 -4.78 34.03
CA GLU A 153 9.67 -5.88 34.91
C GLU A 153 10.27 -7.03 34.11
N ASN A 154 9.64 -7.42 33.00
CA ASN A 154 10.12 -8.47 32.08
C ASN A 154 11.14 -7.92 31.08
N LEU A 155 10.70 -6.96 30.28
CA LEU A 155 11.54 -6.21 29.33
C LEU A 155 11.39 -4.71 29.61
N THR A 156 12.49 -3.99 29.51
CA THR A 156 12.49 -2.53 29.73
C THR A 156 11.96 -1.82 28.48
N VAL A 157 11.02 -0.87 28.64
CA VAL A 157 10.57 -0.02 27.53
C VAL A 157 11.76 0.72 26.94
N PRO A 158 12.07 0.57 25.64
CA PRO A 158 13.21 1.23 25.02
C PRO A 158 13.11 2.75 25.10
N THR A 159 14.22 3.40 25.42
CA THR A 159 14.37 4.87 25.45
C THR A 159 15.31 5.38 24.36
N SER A 160 15.92 4.46 23.62
CA SER A 160 16.76 4.71 22.45
C SER A 160 16.73 3.48 21.53
N LEU A 161 17.07 3.65 20.26
CA LEU A 161 17.20 2.51 19.33
C LEU A 161 18.31 1.55 19.78
N TRP A 162 19.39 2.03 20.41
CA TRP A 162 20.47 1.19 20.92
C TRP A 162 20.02 0.17 21.97
N ASN A 163 18.93 0.43 22.72
CA ASN A 163 18.43 -0.56 23.67
C ASN A 163 18.01 -1.87 22.97
N LEU A 164 17.53 -1.81 21.73
CA LEU A 164 17.12 -2.99 20.96
C LEU A 164 18.28 -3.92 20.57
N THR A 165 19.53 -3.47 20.70
CA THR A 165 20.73 -4.27 20.47
C THR A 165 21.22 -5.00 21.73
N GLU A 166 20.59 -4.78 22.87
CA GLU A 166 20.95 -5.41 24.14
C GLU A 166 20.48 -6.88 24.17
N GLU A 167 21.17 -7.73 24.92
CA GLU A 167 20.92 -9.19 24.98
C GLU A 167 19.49 -9.54 25.39
N GLU A 168 18.80 -8.71 26.17
CA GLU A 168 17.41 -8.93 26.57
C GLU A 168 16.43 -8.89 25.39
N TRP A 169 16.81 -8.23 24.27
CA TRP A 169 16.04 -8.11 23.05
C TRP A 169 16.39 -9.11 21.96
N ARG A 170 17.34 -10.01 22.22
CA ARG A 170 17.79 -11.00 21.25
C ARG A 170 16.63 -11.83 20.69
N GLY A 171 16.43 -11.76 19.35
CA GLY A 171 15.39 -12.48 18.64
C GLY A 171 13.96 -12.06 18.97
N LYS A 172 13.74 -10.86 19.57
CA LYS A 172 12.42 -10.37 19.97
C LYS A 172 11.93 -9.15 19.20
N VAL A 173 12.61 -8.79 18.14
CA VAL A 173 12.28 -7.65 17.29
C VAL A 173 12.04 -8.13 15.86
N ALA A 174 10.87 -7.85 15.29
CA ALA A 174 10.53 -8.16 13.89
C ALA A 174 10.40 -6.86 13.09
N LEU A 175 11.15 -6.75 12.01
CA LEU A 175 11.18 -5.56 11.15
C LEU A 175 10.94 -5.98 9.69
N PRO A 176 10.01 -5.33 8.97
CA PRO A 176 9.86 -5.56 7.54
C PRO A 176 11.09 -5.10 6.76
N SER A 177 11.40 -5.77 5.68
CA SER A 177 12.54 -5.43 4.80
C SER A 177 12.33 -4.05 4.13
N PRO A 178 13.32 -3.15 4.16
CA PRO A 178 13.22 -1.86 3.47
C PRO A 178 13.27 -1.97 1.93
N VAL A 179 13.60 -3.14 1.41
CA VAL A 179 13.65 -3.38 -0.04
C VAL A 179 12.25 -3.55 -0.61
N THR A 180 11.38 -4.27 0.10
CA THR A 180 10.06 -4.69 -0.41
C THR A 180 8.89 -4.02 0.29
N SER A 181 9.04 -3.62 1.56
CA SER A 181 7.98 -3.10 2.41
C SER A 181 8.05 -1.59 2.59
N SER A 182 6.92 -0.89 2.40
CA SER A 182 6.76 0.54 2.71
C SER A 182 7.07 0.86 4.18
N PRO A 183 6.42 0.23 5.17
CA PRO A 183 6.75 0.49 6.58
C PRO A 183 8.19 0.12 6.93
N GLY A 184 8.74 -0.92 6.30
CA GLY A 184 10.15 -1.30 6.48
C GLY A 184 11.09 -0.22 5.96
N ARG A 185 10.85 0.31 4.77
CA ARG A 185 11.62 1.41 4.19
C ARG A 185 11.45 2.70 4.99
N ALA A 186 10.24 3.04 5.38
CA ALA A 186 9.95 4.19 6.22
C ALA A 186 10.73 4.14 7.55
N PHE A 187 10.79 2.97 8.18
CA PHE A 187 11.58 2.81 9.41
C PHE A 187 13.09 2.90 9.15
N MET A 188 13.60 2.31 8.07
CA MET A 188 15.02 2.47 7.70
C MET A 188 15.36 3.96 7.50
N LEU A 189 14.51 4.71 6.81
CA LEU A 189 14.68 6.16 6.63
C LEU A 189 14.65 6.91 7.97
N ALA A 190 13.74 6.53 8.87
CA ALA A 190 13.73 7.10 10.22
C ALA A 190 15.03 6.81 10.98
N THR A 191 15.62 5.61 10.83
CA THR A 191 16.92 5.29 11.46
C THR A 191 18.08 6.09 10.87
N LEU A 192 18.05 6.41 9.57
CA LEU A 192 19.05 7.31 8.96
C LEU A 192 19.00 8.71 9.60
N ASP A 193 17.80 9.30 9.73
CA ASP A 193 17.65 10.60 10.39
C ASP A 193 17.99 10.53 11.89
N TYR A 194 17.63 9.44 12.57
CA TYR A 194 17.97 9.24 13.99
C TYR A 194 19.48 9.25 14.23
N PHE A 195 20.26 8.70 13.32
CA PHE A 195 21.72 8.63 13.37
C PHE A 195 22.42 9.76 12.59
N ASP A 196 21.69 10.83 12.23
CA ASP A 196 22.20 12.01 11.57
C ASP A 196 23.02 11.66 10.29
N TRP A 197 22.34 11.08 9.30
CA TRP A 197 22.92 10.54 8.05
C TRP A 197 23.79 11.53 7.25
N GLU A 198 23.58 12.84 7.44
CA GLU A 198 24.39 13.88 6.81
C GLU A 198 25.79 14.02 7.45
N ASP A 199 25.99 13.48 8.65
CA ASP A 199 27.27 13.46 9.33
C ASP A 199 28.14 12.31 8.84
N ASP A 200 29.45 12.50 8.74
CA ASP A 200 30.42 11.47 8.37
C ASP A 200 30.64 10.51 9.57
N ASN A 201 29.65 9.66 9.85
CA ASN A 201 29.68 8.67 10.92
C ASN A 201 29.11 7.32 10.42
N ASP A 202 29.37 6.24 11.14
CA ASP A 202 28.97 4.85 10.82
C ASP A 202 27.87 4.36 11.79
N GLU A 203 27.14 5.25 12.47
CA GLU A 203 26.19 4.84 13.50
C GLU A 203 25.02 4.06 12.91
N PHE A 204 24.51 4.46 11.74
CA PHE A 204 23.47 3.74 11.02
C PHE A 204 23.89 2.28 10.74
N SER A 205 24.99 2.08 10.04
CA SER A 205 25.49 0.74 9.70
C SER A 205 25.88 -0.07 10.93
N SER A 206 26.44 0.60 11.94
CA SER A 206 26.81 -0.05 13.21
C SER A 206 25.59 -0.54 13.99
N TRP A 207 24.50 0.25 14.00
CA TRP A 207 23.26 -0.14 14.66
C TRP A 207 22.59 -1.34 13.94
N TRP A 208 22.48 -1.29 12.61
CA TRP A 208 21.89 -2.39 11.84
C TRP A 208 22.71 -3.66 11.95
N THR A 209 24.06 -3.55 11.96
CA THR A 209 24.94 -4.69 12.22
C THR A 209 24.69 -5.28 13.63
N ALA A 210 24.55 -4.42 14.64
CA ALA A 210 24.25 -4.88 16.00
C ALA A 210 22.86 -5.51 16.12
N MET A 211 21.86 -5.01 15.39
CA MET A 211 20.53 -5.64 15.31
C MET A 211 20.59 -7.02 14.67
N LYS A 212 21.34 -7.18 13.57
CA LYS A 212 21.60 -8.49 12.96
C LYS A 212 22.26 -9.44 13.94
N ASP A 213 23.31 -8.98 14.64
CA ASP A 213 24.05 -9.80 15.63
C ASP A 213 23.18 -10.12 16.86
N ASN A 214 22.09 -9.37 17.06
CA ASN A 214 21.06 -9.60 18.09
C ASN A 214 19.86 -10.40 17.55
N ASP A 215 20.03 -11.12 16.44
CA ASP A 215 19.03 -12.01 15.85
C ASP A 215 17.69 -11.30 15.51
N VAL A 216 17.75 -10.04 14.98
CA VAL A 216 16.55 -9.36 14.49
C VAL A 216 15.85 -10.18 13.39
N ILE A 217 14.54 -10.28 13.45
CA ILE A 217 13.74 -11.00 12.45
C ILE A 217 13.42 -10.01 11.33
N ILE A 218 13.97 -10.23 10.13
CA ILE A 218 13.64 -9.47 8.94
C ILE A 218 12.59 -10.22 8.14
N THR A 219 11.43 -9.60 7.90
CA THR A 219 10.30 -10.19 7.19
C THR A 219 10.16 -9.62 5.78
N SER A 220 9.41 -10.31 4.92
CA SER A 220 9.19 -9.89 3.53
C SER A 220 8.28 -8.66 3.41
N GLY A 221 7.38 -8.44 4.38
CA GLY A 221 6.41 -7.36 4.40
C GLY A 221 5.84 -7.12 5.79
N TRP A 222 4.96 -6.13 5.88
CA TRP A 222 4.33 -5.71 7.13
C TRP A 222 3.46 -6.83 7.73
N SER A 223 2.61 -7.50 6.93
CA SER A 223 1.72 -8.56 7.40
C SER A 223 2.48 -9.69 8.10
N GLU A 224 3.64 -10.10 7.56
CA GLU A 224 4.46 -11.13 8.19
C GLU A 224 5.04 -10.64 9.52
N ALA A 225 5.54 -9.40 9.60
CA ALA A 225 6.07 -8.84 10.85
C ALA A 225 4.98 -8.70 11.92
N TYR A 226 3.85 -8.09 11.56
CA TYR A 226 2.80 -7.72 12.49
C TYR A 226 1.84 -8.87 12.84
N GLU A 227 1.44 -9.68 11.85
CA GLU A 227 0.43 -10.73 12.06
C GLU A 227 1.04 -12.09 12.38
N THR A 228 2.30 -12.34 11.96
CA THR A 228 2.95 -13.64 12.19
C THR A 228 3.86 -13.62 13.42
N HIS A 229 4.71 -12.60 13.55
CA HIS A 229 5.77 -12.56 14.57
C HIS A 229 5.38 -11.76 15.81
N TYR A 230 4.67 -10.65 15.66
CA TYR A 230 4.39 -9.72 16.76
C TYR A 230 3.36 -10.27 17.75
N THR A 231 3.69 -10.23 19.04
CA THR A 231 2.83 -10.74 20.14
C THR A 231 1.76 -9.75 20.58
N GLY A 232 1.91 -8.44 20.29
CA GLY A 232 1.02 -7.37 20.75
C GLY A 232 -0.24 -7.20 19.92
N GLY A 233 -0.18 -7.50 18.61
CA GLY A 233 -1.25 -7.28 17.67
C GLY A 233 -2.34 -8.36 17.68
N TYR A 234 -3.16 -8.35 16.65
CA TYR A 234 -4.27 -9.31 16.47
C TYR A 234 -3.84 -10.60 15.74
N GLY A 235 -2.56 -10.74 15.40
CA GLY A 235 -2.04 -11.86 14.58
C GLY A 235 -2.22 -13.24 15.18
N GLU A 236 -2.46 -13.37 16.50
CA GLU A 236 -2.74 -14.66 17.15
C GLU A 236 -3.96 -15.40 16.57
N TRP A 237 -4.80 -14.70 15.79
CA TRP A 237 -5.96 -15.25 15.09
C TRP A 237 -5.67 -15.58 13.61
N THR A 238 -4.46 -15.29 13.14
CA THR A 238 -4.04 -15.48 11.75
C THR A 238 -3.39 -16.85 11.58
N GLU A 239 -3.68 -17.54 10.48
CA GLU A 239 -3.04 -18.81 10.15
C GLU A 239 -1.53 -18.62 9.94
N GLY A 240 -0.72 -19.40 10.66
CA GLY A 240 0.74 -19.31 10.60
C GLY A 240 1.35 -18.41 11.68
N TYR A 241 0.55 -17.87 12.62
CA TYR A 241 1.06 -17.09 13.74
C TYR A 241 2.15 -17.83 14.54
N ILE A 242 3.25 -17.13 14.83
CA ILE A 242 4.40 -17.61 15.59
C ILE A 242 4.48 -16.92 16.95
N GLY A 243 4.41 -15.58 17.00
CA GLY A 243 4.39 -14.78 18.21
C GLY A 243 5.69 -14.85 19.02
N ASP A 244 6.83 -14.58 18.37
CA ASP A 244 8.16 -14.59 18.96
C ASP A 244 8.80 -13.20 19.10
N ALA A 245 8.22 -12.17 18.47
CA ALA A 245 8.68 -10.78 18.57
C ALA A 245 7.77 -9.95 19.48
N HIS A 246 8.38 -9.18 20.37
CA HIS A 246 7.67 -8.29 21.32
C HIS A 246 7.71 -6.82 20.90
N ILE A 247 8.49 -6.51 19.87
CA ILE A 247 8.52 -5.23 19.16
C ILE A 247 8.44 -5.52 17.66
N THR A 248 7.69 -4.65 16.96
CA THR A 248 7.62 -4.65 15.50
C THR A 248 7.52 -3.23 14.94
N VAL A 249 7.80 -3.09 13.64
CA VAL A 249 7.44 -1.88 12.88
C VAL A 249 5.99 -2.02 12.42
N SER A 250 5.18 -1.01 12.75
CA SER A 250 3.83 -0.83 12.25
C SER A 250 3.50 0.66 12.25
N TYR A 251 2.23 1.03 12.40
CA TYR A 251 1.85 2.44 12.46
C TYR A 251 1.69 2.92 13.91
N CYS A 252 1.92 4.21 14.14
CA CYS A 252 1.78 4.82 15.46
C CYS A 252 0.32 4.78 15.97
N HIS A 253 -0.63 4.52 15.11
CA HIS A 253 -2.05 4.36 15.45
C HIS A 253 -2.54 2.89 15.45
N SER A 254 -1.68 1.92 15.15
CA SER A 254 -2.07 0.50 15.19
C SER A 254 -2.67 0.08 16.53
N PRO A 255 -2.18 0.53 17.71
CA PRO A 255 -2.86 0.24 18.97
C PRO A 255 -4.27 0.83 19.08
N GLY A 256 -4.52 1.96 18.42
CA GLY A 256 -5.86 2.54 18.30
C GLY A 256 -6.79 1.69 17.43
N VAL A 257 -6.29 1.18 16.30
CA VAL A 257 -7.01 0.24 15.43
C VAL A 257 -7.38 -1.04 16.19
N GLU A 258 -6.42 -1.63 16.90
CA GLU A 258 -6.66 -2.82 17.74
C GLU A 258 -7.76 -2.55 18.76
N SER A 259 -7.71 -1.39 19.43
CA SER A 259 -8.70 -0.96 20.41
C SER A 259 -10.09 -0.79 19.79
N TRP A 260 -10.17 -0.26 18.57
CA TRP A 260 -11.43 -0.10 17.82
C TRP A 260 -12.15 -1.43 17.62
N TYR A 261 -11.42 -2.46 17.20
CA TYR A 261 -12.00 -3.78 16.93
C TYR A 261 -12.16 -4.68 18.16
N ASN A 262 -11.50 -4.34 19.30
CA ASN A 262 -11.51 -5.11 20.55
C ASN A 262 -12.21 -4.39 21.73
N GLU A 263 -13.30 -3.66 21.47
CA GLU A 263 -14.13 -3.07 22.51
C GLU A 263 -13.35 -2.22 23.53
N ASN A 264 -12.51 -1.30 23.06
CA ASN A 264 -11.60 -0.43 23.82
C ASN A 264 -10.39 -1.14 24.46
N TRP A 265 -9.98 -2.29 23.99
CA TRP A 265 -8.84 -2.99 24.53
C TRP A 265 -7.74 -3.21 23.50
N THR A 266 -6.51 -2.94 23.89
CA THR A 266 -5.28 -3.32 23.18
C THR A 266 -4.20 -3.68 24.19
N LYS A 267 -3.29 -4.57 23.79
CA LYS A 267 -2.04 -4.82 24.50
C LYS A 267 -0.82 -4.23 23.81
N SER A 268 -1.05 -3.43 22.77
CA SER A 268 0.01 -2.72 22.06
C SER A 268 0.14 -1.28 22.53
N ALA A 269 1.35 -0.75 22.44
CA ALA A 269 1.64 0.67 22.52
C ALA A 269 2.72 1.05 21.51
N SER A 270 2.72 2.32 21.07
CA SER A 270 3.72 2.83 20.14
C SER A 270 4.82 3.61 20.86
N LEU A 271 6.07 3.45 20.40
CA LEU A 271 7.20 4.24 20.92
C LEU A 271 7.21 5.62 20.27
N ASP A 272 7.21 6.69 21.07
CA ASP A 272 7.37 8.09 20.64
C ASP A 272 8.78 8.59 20.97
N LEU A 273 9.78 8.08 20.26
CA LEU A 273 11.16 8.55 20.36
C LEU A 273 11.43 9.55 19.22
N PRO A 274 12.21 10.63 19.48
CA PRO A 274 12.54 11.59 18.43
C PRO A 274 13.20 10.93 17.21
N LYS A 275 12.74 11.30 16.02
CA LYS A 275 13.26 10.83 14.71
C LYS A 275 13.12 9.32 14.43
N THR A 276 12.36 8.56 15.24
CA THR A 276 12.17 7.11 15.03
C THR A 276 10.85 6.76 14.33
N SER A 277 10.08 7.76 13.95
CA SER A 277 8.84 7.64 13.18
C SER A 277 8.98 8.36 11.86
N PHE A 278 8.22 7.94 10.85
CA PHE A 278 8.24 8.50 9.51
C PHE A 278 6.82 8.74 9.02
N LEU A 279 6.55 9.93 8.43
CA LEU A 279 5.26 10.20 7.80
C LEU A 279 5.20 9.49 6.46
N GLN A 280 4.36 8.47 6.36
CA GLN A 280 4.01 7.79 5.14
C GLN A 280 2.71 8.38 4.59
N VAL A 281 2.74 8.80 3.34
CA VAL A 281 1.56 9.25 2.59
C VAL A 281 1.41 8.31 1.40
N GLU A 282 0.26 7.68 1.27
CA GLU A 282 -0.03 6.76 0.17
C GLU A 282 -0.81 7.47 -0.94
N TYR A 283 -0.52 7.08 -2.17
CA TYR A 283 -1.02 7.74 -3.36
C TYR A 283 -1.82 6.80 -4.23
N ALA A 284 -2.88 7.36 -4.84
CA ALA A 284 -3.56 6.82 -5.99
C ALA A 284 -3.07 7.56 -7.24
N ALA A 285 -2.64 6.83 -8.26
CA ALA A 285 -1.98 7.38 -9.44
C ALA A 285 -2.43 6.67 -10.71
N ALA A 286 -2.88 7.43 -11.72
CA ALA A 286 -3.17 6.88 -13.05
C ALA A 286 -1.87 6.34 -13.68
N VAL A 287 -1.95 5.17 -14.30
CA VAL A 287 -0.80 4.51 -14.94
C VAL A 287 -0.68 4.97 -16.38
N ASN A 288 0.56 5.24 -16.81
CA ASN A 288 0.84 5.71 -18.16
C ASN A 288 0.49 4.62 -19.21
N GLY A 289 -0.44 4.97 -20.11
CA GLY A 289 -0.98 4.04 -21.11
C GLY A 289 -2.32 3.39 -20.72
N GLY A 290 -2.77 3.51 -19.47
CA GLY A 290 -4.07 3.01 -19.01
C GLY A 290 -5.24 3.96 -19.29
N ASN A 291 -6.42 3.61 -18.78
CA ASN A 291 -7.64 4.40 -18.87
C ASN A 291 -7.62 5.56 -17.84
N ILE A 292 -6.98 6.67 -18.22
CA ILE A 292 -6.76 7.82 -17.35
C ILE A 292 -8.08 8.49 -16.91
N GLU A 293 -9.12 8.46 -17.76
CA GLU A 293 -10.43 9.05 -17.43
C GLU A 293 -11.11 8.25 -16.30
N ALA A 294 -11.18 6.92 -16.43
CA ALA A 294 -11.71 6.06 -15.39
C ALA A 294 -10.89 6.10 -14.10
N ALA A 295 -9.55 6.13 -14.21
CA ALA A 295 -8.65 6.30 -13.07
C ALA A 295 -8.90 7.62 -12.34
N SER A 296 -9.03 8.74 -13.06
CA SER A 296 -9.32 10.06 -12.47
C SER A 296 -10.68 10.08 -11.76
N GLU A 297 -11.70 9.42 -12.34
CA GLU A 297 -13.03 9.30 -11.74
C GLU A 297 -12.98 8.51 -10.42
N PHE A 298 -12.25 7.37 -10.40
CA PHE A 298 -12.08 6.59 -9.18
C PHE A 298 -11.27 7.33 -8.12
N ILE A 299 -10.19 8.03 -8.48
CA ILE A 299 -9.40 8.82 -7.52
C ILE A 299 -10.26 9.93 -6.89
N ASN A 300 -11.05 10.66 -7.69
CA ASN A 300 -11.98 11.67 -7.15
C ASN A 300 -13.02 11.05 -6.21
N TYR A 301 -13.52 9.85 -6.50
CA TYR A 301 -14.41 9.10 -5.63
C TYR A 301 -13.71 8.69 -4.32
N LEU A 302 -12.48 8.15 -4.41
CA LEU A 302 -11.68 7.71 -3.27
C LEU A 302 -11.39 8.84 -2.27
N ILE A 303 -11.16 10.06 -2.76
CA ILE A 303 -10.92 11.24 -1.92
C ILE A 303 -12.20 12.06 -1.68
N SER A 304 -13.39 11.55 -2.03
CA SER A 304 -14.65 12.20 -1.62
C SER A 304 -14.78 12.18 -0.09
N PRO A 305 -15.46 13.19 0.51
CA PRO A 305 -15.63 13.21 1.97
C PRO A 305 -16.30 11.96 2.54
N GLU A 306 -17.20 11.35 1.80
CA GLU A 306 -17.94 10.16 2.17
C GLU A 306 -17.00 8.94 2.24
N VAL A 307 -16.22 8.69 1.19
CA VAL A 307 -15.34 7.52 1.10
C VAL A 307 -14.08 7.72 1.95
N ASN A 308 -13.45 8.90 1.88
CA ASN A 308 -12.21 9.15 2.60
C ASN A 308 -12.40 9.17 4.13
N SER A 309 -13.62 9.45 4.62
CA SER A 309 -13.94 9.32 6.05
C SER A 309 -13.88 7.88 6.57
N LEU A 310 -13.92 6.89 5.70
CA LEU A 310 -13.83 5.47 6.04
C LEU A 310 -12.37 4.99 6.22
N MET A 311 -11.38 5.76 5.76
CA MET A 311 -9.96 5.36 5.82
C MET A 311 -9.51 4.87 7.19
N PRO A 312 -9.84 5.54 8.32
CA PRO A 312 -9.42 5.07 9.63
C PRO A 312 -9.96 3.70 10.04
N THR A 313 -11.16 3.35 9.62
CA THR A 313 -11.83 2.12 10.04
C THR A 313 -11.84 1.01 8.99
N GLU A 314 -11.74 1.35 7.71
CA GLU A 314 -11.73 0.35 6.63
C GLU A 314 -10.32 0.07 6.12
N ASN A 315 -9.54 1.11 5.79
CA ASN A 315 -8.15 0.94 5.33
C ASN A 315 -7.11 1.11 6.44
N LEU A 316 -7.54 1.37 7.68
CA LEU A 316 -6.72 1.44 8.89
C LEU A 316 -5.63 2.54 8.84
N MET A 317 -5.87 3.61 8.05
CA MET A 317 -4.97 4.74 7.85
C MET A 317 -5.72 6.06 8.13
N TYR A 318 -5.01 7.18 8.28
CA TYR A 318 -5.67 8.47 8.44
C TYR A 318 -6.29 8.95 7.13
N SER A 319 -7.44 9.63 7.22
CA SER A 319 -7.96 10.43 6.10
C SER A 319 -6.98 11.55 5.73
N VAL A 320 -6.88 11.83 4.45
CA VAL A 320 -6.12 12.98 3.94
C VAL A 320 -6.93 14.28 3.92
N LEU A 321 -8.20 14.27 4.30
CA LEU A 321 -9.05 15.44 4.23
C LEU A 321 -9.02 16.28 5.52
N GLU A 322 -9.03 17.59 5.35
CA GLU A 322 -9.14 18.55 6.44
C GLU A 322 -10.41 18.30 7.27
N GLY A 323 -10.25 18.21 8.59
CA GLY A 323 -11.35 18.04 9.54
C GLY A 323 -11.89 16.62 9.67
N GLN A 324 -11.23 15.64 9.06
CA GLN A 324 -11.49 14.21 9.27
C GLN A 324 -10.38 13.63 10.16
N ASP A 325 -10.63 13.63 11.47
CA ASP A 325 -9.68 13.13 12.46
C ASP A 325 -9.95 11.65 12.78
N LEU A 326 -9.03 11.01 13.52
CA LEU A 326 -9.22 9.64 14.01
C LEU A 326 -10.46 9.57 14.92
N PRO A 327 -11.20 8.44 14.89
CA PRO A 327 -12.37 8.25 15.76
C PRO A 327 -12.01 8.39 17.26
N GLU A 328 -12.85 9.08 18.03
CA GLU A 328 -12.72 9.11 19.49
C GLU A 328 -13.30 7.84 20.14
N GLU A 329 -14.24 7.19 19.43
CA GLU A 329 -14.95 6.01 19.88
C GLU A 329 -14.01 4.82 20.02
N ASN A 330 -14.40 3.85 20.85
CA ASN A 330 -13.70 2.58 21.09
C ASN A 330 -12.20 2.73 21.38
N GLY A 331 -11.79 3.91 21.90
CA GLY A 331 -10.41 4.17 22.29
C GLY A 331 -9.43 4.33 21.11
N TYR A 332 -9.90 4.51 19.88
CA TYR A 332 -9.03 4.63 18.69
C TYR A 332 -8.02 5.77 18.88
N LEU A 333 -8.50 7.01 18.98
CA LEU A 333 -7.62 8.18 19.16
C LEU A 333 -6.82 8.09 20.47
N LEU A 334 -7.43 7.56 21.54
CA LEU A 334 -6.78 7.47 22.86
C LEU A 334 -5.52 6.59 22.85
N ASN A 335 -5.55 5.49 22.08
CA ASN A 335 -4.44 4.53 21.99
C ASN A 335 -3.52 4.80 20.79
N SER A 336 -3.81 5.83 19.99
CA SER A 336 -2.99 6.26 18.87
C SER A 336 -1.94 7.28 19.31
N VAL A 337 -0.73 7.20 18.75
CA VAL A 337 0.32 8.19 18.98
C VAL A 337 0.46 9.07 17.72
N ILE A 338 0.46 10.38 17.93
CA ILE A 338 0.87 11.34 16.91
C ILE A 338 2.29 11.79 17.28
N PRO A 339 3.34 11.40 16.52
CA PRO A 339 4.72 11.69 16.87
C PRO A 339 4.99 13.19 16.94
N LYS A 340 5.75 13.60 17.95
CA LYS A 340 6.10 15.01 18.17
C LYS A 340 7.27 15.47 17.31
N GLN A 341 8.17 14.57 17.01
CA GLN A 341 9.40 14.81 16.27
C GLN A 341 9.66 13.64 15.29
N PRO A 342 8.83 13.51 14.24
CA PRO A 342 9.07 12.50 13.22
C PRO A 342 10.33 12.83 12.42
N SER A 343 10.85 11.84 11.69
CA SER A 343 11.93 12.03 10.72
C SER A 343 11.59 13.11 9.69
N GLN A 344 12.61 13.84 9.25
CA GLN A 344 12.50 14.95 8.31
C GLN A 344 13.11 14.63 6.94
N ILE A 345 13.48 13.37 6.67
CA ILE A 345 13.98 12.96 5.35
C ILE A 345 12.90 13.23 4.30
N SER A 346 13.25 14.02 3.30
CA SER A 346 12.34 14.43 2.24
C SER A 346 12.32 13.43 1.06
N MET A 347 11.29 13.49 0.21
CA MET A 347 11.25 12.76 -1.06
C MET A 347 12.48 13.03 -1.95
N ASN A 348 13.01 14.26 -1.94
CA ASN A 348 14.22 14.59 -2.72
C ASN A 348 15.44 13.85 -2.17
N ASP A 349 15.63 13.84 -0.83
CA ASP A 349 16.71 13.09 -0.20
C ASP A 349 16.61 11.60 -0.53
N ILE A 350 15.38 11.04 -0.50
CA ILE A 350 15.12 9.65 -0.87
C ILE A 350 15.49 9.40 -2.32
N SER A 351 15.00 10.22 -3.26
CA SER A 351 15.27 10.04 -4.70
C SER A 351 16.77 10.12 -5.03
N GLU A 352 17.52 10.95 -4.32
CA GLU A 352 18.96 11.12 -4.56
C GLU A 352 19.81 10.01 -3.92
N ASN A 353 19.36 9.38 -2.82
CA ASN A 353 20.25 8.56 -1.98
C ASN A 353 19.75 7.13 -1.75
N ILE A 354 18.50 6.78 -2.11
CA ILE A 354 17.88 5.51 -1.71
C ILE A 354 18.71 4.28 -2.12
N GLU A 355 19.31 4.27 -3.30
CA GLU A 355 20.13 3.15 -3.75
C GLU A 355 21.33 2.94 -2.82
N SER A 356 22.05 4.03 -2.48
CA SER A 356 23.22 3.97 -1.60
C SER A 356 22.84 3.58 -0.17
N TRP A 357 21.72 4.08 0.35
CA TRP A 357 21.21 3.71 1.67
C TRP A 357 20.78 2.24 1.77
N LEU A 358 20.13 1.72 0.72
CA LEU A 358 19.79 0.29 0.64
C LEU A 358 21.03 -0.61 0.51
N GLU A 359 22.06 -0.17 -0.24
CA GLU A 359 23.34 -0.87 -0.32
C GLU A 359 24.06 -0.89 1.04
N GLU A 360 24.06 0.22 1.77
CA GLU A 360 24.63 0.32 3.10
C GLU A 360 23.88 -0.58 4.10
N TRP A 361 22.55 -0.52 4.13
CA TRP A 361 21.72 -1.39 4.94
C TRP A 361 22.00 -2.87 4.64
N ASN A 362 22.00 -3.25 3.36
CA ASN A 362 22.26 -4.63 2.95
C ASN A 362 23.67 -5.09 3.35
N SER A 363 24.66 -4.21 3.24
CA SER A 363 26.02 -4.49 3.68
C SER A 363 26.10 -4.73 5.19
N ALA A 364 25.39 -3.92 5.99
CA ALA A 364 25.32 -4.11 7.44
C ALA A 364 24.66 -5.45 7.81
N MET A 365 23.56 -5.79 7.12
CA MET A 365 22.79 -7.02 7.39
C MET A 365 23.49 -8.31 6.90
N THR A 366 24.39 -8.23 5.94
CA THR A 366 25.12 -9.39 5.39
C THR A 366 26.57 -9.49 5.86
N SER A 367 27.07 -8.50 6.61
CA SER A 367 28.45 -8.48 7.12
C SER A 367 28.74 -9.68 8.02
N GLY A 368 29.84 -10.41 7.75
CA GLY A 368 30.32 -11.50 8.60
C GLY A 368 29.82 -12.92 8.24
N GLU A 369 29.13 -13.09 7.10
CA GLU A 369 28.88 -14.42 6.49
C GLU A 369 30.09 -14.97 5.75
#